data_ae45f58d4a0a12499ce2ca6031e44da5
#
_entry.id   ae45f58d4a0a12499ce2ca6031e44da5
#
_cell.length_a   1.000
_cell.length_b   1.000
_cell.length_c   1.000
_cell.angle_alpha   90.00
_cell.angle_beta   90.00
_cell.angle_gamma   90.00
#
_symmetry.space_group_name_H-M   'P 1'
#
loop_
_entity.id
_entity.type
_entity.pdbx_description
1 polymer ?
#
loop_
_entity_poly.entity_id
_entity_poly.type
_entity_poly.pdbx_seq_one_letter_code
_entity_poly.pdbx_strand_id
1 'polypeptide(L)'
;MPFFQEIKINEQTTAYFWKISEDIHWLFENVQLNEKSSSRLETMSSIEHKKGFLAVRMLLQHVDFTDFDLFYDAFGKPHLEDKRQKAKGKSLELNTQHISISHSHEFSCICISNQSIGIDLEKRKEKTLKIAPRFMDISHLENLSEADKIAKATVIWGVKESVFKLKNEKGISFPNHISESPFQLEDKKGKAQLHFNKITED
;
A
#
# COMPACT_ATOMS: atom_id res chain seq x y z
N MET A 1 15.61 7.94 -15.01
CA MET A 1 15.07 6.73 -14.35
C MET A 1 13.95 7.17 -13.42
N PRO A 2 12.77 6.61 -13.51
CA PRO A 2 11.57 7.08 -12.80
C PRO A 2 11.39 6.50 -11.39
N PHE A 3 12.39 5.82 -10.82
CA PHE A 3 12.45 5.67 -9.36
C PHE A 3 12.42 7.07 -8.75
N PHE A 4 11.38 7.32 -7.96
CA PHE A 4 11.10 8.67 -7.48
C PHE A 4 11.77 8.94 -6.14
N GLN A 5 11.57 8.05 -5.17
CA GLN A 5 12.05 8.26 -3.81
C GLN A 5 12.00 6.97 -2.99
N GLU A 6 12.93 6.84 -2.04
CA GLU A 6 12.77 5.98 -0.88
C GLU A 6 12.57 6.81 0.39
N ILE A 7 11.77 6.28 1.33
CA ILE A 7 11.55 6.87 2.64
C ILE A 7 11.83 5.80 3.69
N LYS A 8 12.89 5.99 4.44
CA LYS A 8 13.23 5.13 5.57
C LYS A 8 12.34 5.53 6.77
N ILE A 9 11.37 4.70 7.11
CA ILE A 9 10.43 4.93 8.21
C ILE A 9 11.11 4.66 9.56
N ASN A 10 11.86 3.56 9.61
CA ASN A 10 12.73 3.17 10.73
C ASN A 10 13.82 2.23 10.19
N GLU A 11 14.64 1.64 11.08
CA GLU A 11 15.75 0.76 10.68
C GLU A 11 15.31 -0.51 9.95
N GLN A 12 14.05 -0.91 10.13
CA GLN A 12 13.50 -2.19 9.64
C GLN A 12 12.44 -2.00 8.55
N THR A 13 12.06 -0.74 8.25
CA THR A 13 10.92 -0.43 7.38
C THR A 13 11.29 0.68 6.41
N THR A 14 11.19 0.39 5.12
CA THR A 14 11.43 1.35 4.04
C THR A 14 10.29 1.30 3.02
N ALA A 15 9.83 2.47 2.63
CA ALA A 15 8.85 2.65 1.56
C ALA A 15 9.56 3.18 0.30
N TYR A 16 9.23 2.61 -0.86
CA TYR A 16 9.79 2.92 -2.16
C TYR A 16 8.69 3.41 -3.09
N PHE A 17 8.97 4.48 -3.82
CA PHE A 17 7.99 5.15 -4.67
C PHE A 17 8.48 5.22 -6.11
N TRP A 18 7.58 4.93 -7.05
CA TRP A 18 7.78 5.06 -8.48
C TRP A 18 6.83 6.09 -9.04
N LYS A 19 7.33 7.10 -9.73
CA LYS A 19 6.50 8.02 -10.49
C LYS A 19 6.36 7.51 -11.91
N ILE A 20 5.14 7.15 -12.28
CA ILE A 20 4.84 6.55 -13.57
C ILE A 20 4.83 7.64 -14.64
N SER A 21 5.93 7.79 -15.35
CA SER A 21 6.09 8.71 -16.49
C SER A 21 6.21 7.98 -17.83
N GLU A 22 6.47 6.67 -17.77
CA GLU A 22 6.71 5.86 -18.95
C GLU A 22 5.41 5.45 -19.65
N ASP A 23 5.53 5.09 -20.92
CA ASP A 23 4.45 4.39 -21.60
C ASP A 23 4.35 2.91 -21.16
N ILE A 24 3.23 2.28 -21.49
CA ILE A 24 2.95 0.92 -21.06
C ILE A 24 3.87 -0.11 -21.73
N HIS A 25 4.30 0.12 -22.97
CA HIS A 25 5.15 -0.81 -23.73
C HIS A 25 6.53 -0.85 -23.08
N TRP A 26 7.08 0.33 -22.76
CA TRP A 26 8.35 0.41 -22.06
C TRP A 26 8.32 -0.32 -20.71
N LEU A 27 7.29 -0.08 -19.90
CA LEU A 27 7.13 -0.78 -18.61
C LEU A 27 7.06 -2.30 -18.81
N PHE A 28 6.30 -2.76 -19.81
CA PHE A 28 6.13 -4.18 -20.10
C PHE A 28 7.46 -4.84 -20.57
N GLU A 29 8.23 -4.17 -21.40
CA GLU A 29 9.50 -4.66 -21.93
C GLU A 29 10.60 -4.74 -20.84
N ASN A 30 10.48 -3.95 -19.77
CA ASN A 30 11.50 -3.88 -18.72
C ASN A 30 11.15 -4.70 -17.45
N VAL A 31 10.06 -5.48 -17.46
CA VAL A 31 9.71 -6.39 -16.37
C VAL A 31 9.58 -7.82 -16.87
N GLN A 32 9.96 -8.77 -16.01
CA GLN A 32 9.67 -10.18 -16.24
C GLN A 32 8.48 -10.58 -15.37
N LEU A 33 7.39 -11.00 -16.02
CA LEU A 33 6.18 -11.42 -15.37
C LEU A 33 6.10 -12.95 -15.30
N ASN A 34 5.63 -13.47 -14.18
CA ASN A 34 5.20 -14.86 -14.11
C ASN A 34 3.84 -15.06 -14.84
N GLU A 35 3.44 -16.30 -15.09
CA GLU A 35 2.22 -16.60 -15.84
C GLU A 35 0.95 -16.00 -15.21
N LYS A 36 0.84 -16.04 -13.86
CA LYS A 36 -0.32 -15.48 -13.16
C LYS A 36 -0.40 -13.96 -13.32
N SER A 37 0.73 -13.29 -13.24
CA SER A 37 0.82 -11.84 -13.43
C SER A 37 0.54 -11.43 -14.87
N SER A 38 1.04 -12.19 -15.85
CA SER A 38 0.73 -11.98 -17.27
C SER A 38 -0.76 -12.11 -17.54
N SER A 39 -1.38 -13.20 -17.10
CA SER A 39 -2.83 -13.40 -17.25
C SER A 39 -3.64 -12.29 -16.56
N ARG A 40 -3.22 -11.87 -15.35
CA ARG A 40 -3.88 -10.77 -14.64
C ARG A 40 -3.76 -9.44 -15.40
N LEU A 41 -2.59 -9.13 -15.96
CA LEU A 41 -2.37 -7.91 -16.75
C LEU A 41 -3.29 -7.87 -17.98
N GLU A 42 -3.49 -8.99 -18.66
CA GLU A 42 -4.37 -9.10 -19.82
C GLU A 42 -5.83 -8.78 -19.46
N THR A 43 -6.29 -9.23 -18.29
CA THR A 43 -7.68 -8.98 -17.85
C THR A 43 -7.96 -7.56 -17.38
N MET A 44 -6.93 -6.75 -17.13
CA MET A 44 -7.10 -5.35 -16.72
C MET A 44 -7.58 -4.49 -17.90
N SER A 45 -8.67 -3.74 -17.72
CA SER A 45 -9.21 -2.83 -18.73
C SER A 45 -8.55 -1.45 -18.72
N SER A 46 -8.13 -0.94 -17.56
CA SER A 46 -7.57 0.40 -17.42
C SER A 46 -6.07 0.41 -17.68
N ILE A 47 -5.61 1.29 -18.58
CA ILE A 47 -4.19 1.52 -18.85
C ILE A 47 -3.48 2.05 -17.60
N GLU A 48 -4.13 2.92 -16.83
CA GLU A 48 -3.55 3.42 -15.57
C GLU A 48 -3.30 2.29 -14.56
N HIS A 49 -4.26 1.36 -14.43
CA HIS A 49 -4.09 0.20 -13.56
C HIS A 49 -2.99 -0.74 -14.08
N LYS A 50 -2.89 -0.96 -15.39
CA LYS A 50 -1.80 -1.74 -15.99
C LYS A 50 -0.44 -1.11 -15.70
N LYS A 51 -0.31 0.20 -15.89
CA LYS A 51 0.93 0.94 -15.59
C LYS A 51 1.29 0.85 -14.10
N GLY A 52 0.32 1.05 -13.20
CA GLY A 52 0.52 0.90 -11.76
C GLY A 52 0.98 -0.50 -11.38
N PHE A 53 0.38 -1.53 -11.97
CA PHE A 53 0.75 -2.92 -11.78
C PHE A 53 2.19 -3.21 -12.22
N LEU A 54 2.60 -2.72 -13.39
CA LEU A 54 3.96 -2.88 -13.92
C LEU A 54 4.98 -2.08 -13.11
N ALA A 55 4.64 -0.85 -12.70
CA ALA A 55 5.50 -0.01 -11.87
C ALA A 55 5.83 -0.65 -10.50
N VAL A 56 4.90 -1.41 -9.92
CA VAL A 56 5.19 -2.24 -8.73
C VAL A 56 6.29 -3.26 -9.01
N ARG A 57 6.32 -3.87 -10.21
CA ARG A 57 7.38 -4.84 -10.60
C ARG A 57 8.72 -4.15 -10.80
N MET A 58 8.71 -2.92 -11.33
CA MET A 58 9.91 -2.09 -11.40
C MET A 58 10.46 -1.76 -10.00
N LEU A 59 9.58 -1.48 -9.03
CA LEU A 59 9.97 -1.28 -7.63
C LEU A 59 10.56 -2.54 -7.01
N LEU A 60 9.97 -3.72 -7.28
CA LEU A 60 10.54 -4.99 -6.82
C LEU A 60 11.94 -5.20 -7.36
N GLN A 61 12.16 -4.97 -8.67
CA GLN A 61 13.50 -5.08 -9.28
C GLN A 61 14.49 -4.08 -8.67
N HIS A 62 14.05 -2.88 -8.34
CA HIS A 62 14.90 -1.86 -7.70
C HIS A 62 15.42 -2.31 -6.33
N VAL A 63 14.69 -3.18 -5.64
CA VAL A 63 15.05 -3.74 -4.32
C VAL A 63 15.48 -5.20 -4.39
N ASP A 64 16.01 -5.63 -5.56
CA ASP A 64 16.54 -6.96 -5.82
C ASP A 64 15.54 -8.12 -5.69
N PHE A 65 14.24 -7.87 -5.82
CA PHE A 65 13.20 -8.88 -5.98
C PHE A 65 12.65 -8.90 -7.40
N THR A 66 11.91 -9.94 -7.72
CA THR A 66 11.23 -10.11 -9.00
C THR A 66 9.76 -10.44 -8.79
N ASP A 67 8.97 -10.43 -9.86
CA ASP A 67 7.57 -10.90 -9.82
C ASP A 67 7.45 -12.38 -9.45
N PHE A 68 8.53 -13.17 -9.61
CA PHE A 68 8.58 -14.59 -9.20
C PHE A 68 8.78 -14.76 -7.69
N ASP A 69 9.21 -13.74 -6.98
CA ASP A 69 9.37 -13.71 -5.53
C ASP A 69 8.10 -13.17 -4.84
N LEU A 70 7.18 -12.56 -5.60
CA LEU A 70 5.92 -12.02 -5.11
C LEU A 70 4.80 -13.03 -5.30
N PHE A 71 4.07 -13.32 -4.23
CA PHE A 71 2.85 -14.12 -4.29
C PHE A 71 1.75 -13.49 -3.44
N TYR A 72 0.52 -13.92 -3.68
CA TYR A 72 -0.64 -13.44 -2.93
C TYR A 72 -1.29 -14.63 -2.23
N ASP A 73 -1.66 -14.45 -0.96
CA ASP A 73 -2.41 -15.45 -0.21
C ASP A 73 -3.88 -15.56 -0.68
N ALA A 74 -4.64 -16.45 -0.04
CA ALA A 74 -6.06 -16.68 -0.37
C ALA A 74 -6.96 -15.44 -0.14
N PHE A 75 -6.48 -14.46 0.63
CA PHE A 75 -7.18 -13.22 0.91
C PHE A 75 -6.68 -12.04 0.08
N GLY A 76 -5.69 -12.27 -0.79
CA GLY A 76 -5.11 -11.27 -1.68
C GLY A 76 -4.01 -10.40 -1.04
N LYS A 77 -3.50 -10.76 0.14
CA LYS A 77 -2.37 -10.07 0.77
C LYS A 77 -1.08 -10.45 0.05
N PRO A 78 -0.23 -9.47 -0.31
CA PRO A 78 1.06 -9.74 -0.94
C PRO A 78 2.08 -10.26 0.09
N HIS A 79 2.92 -11.17 -0.35
CA HIS A 79 4.05 -11.74 0.40
C HIS A 79 5.28 -11.83 -0.48
N LEU A 80 6.47 -11.70 0.12
CA LEU A 80 7.74 -11.93 -0.54
C LEU A 80 8.37 -13.24 -0.07
N GLU A 81 8.91 -14.01 -1.02
CA GLU A 81 9.69 -15.21 -0.76
C GLU A 81 11.08 -15.04 -1.37
N ASP A 82 12.10 -14.77 -0.55
CA ASP A 82 13.48 -14.68 -1.02
C ASP A 82 14.05 -16.07 -1.30
N LYS A 83 13.87 -16.55 -2.53
CA LYS A 83 14.36 -17.84 -3.00
C LYS A 83 15.89 -17.96 -2.98
N ARG A 84 16.61 -16.84 -3.00
CA ARG A 84 18.09 -16.81 -2.95
C ARG A 84 18.60 -17.24 -1.58
N GLN A 85 17.86 -16.98 -0.51
CA GLN A 85 18.21 -17.43 0.84
C GLN A 85 17.95 -18.92 1.03
N LYS A 86 16.88 -19.46 0.43
CA LYS A 86 16.62 -20.90 0.41
C LYS A 86 17.78 -21.68 -0.26
N ALA A 87 18.29 -21.17 -1.37
CA ALA A 87 19.41 -21.80 -2.08
C ALA A 87 20.74 -21.79 -1.28
N LYS A 88 20.89 -20.89 -0.29
CA LYS A 88 22.05 -20.79 0.59
C LYS A 88 21.93 -21.59 1.88
N GLY A 89 20.90 -22.41 2.04
CA GLY A 89 20.70 -23.28 3.23
C GLY A 89 20.46 -22.53 4.55
N LYS A 90 20.09 -21.25 4.50
CA LYS A 90 19.71 -20.50 5.70
C LYS A 90 18.29 -20.87 6.11
N SER A 91 18.09 -21.18 7.39
CA SER A 91 16.78 -21.52 7.93
C SER A 91 15.78 -20.38 7.73
N LEU A 92 14.55 -20.73 7.38
CA LEU A 92 13.44 -19.81 7.05
C LEU A 92 13.04 -18.83 8.19
N GLU A 93 13.52 -19.02 9.38
CA GLU A 93 13.00 -18.32 10.58
C GLU A 93 13.56 -16.91 10.82
N LEU A 94 14.58 -16.48 10.08
CA LEU A 94 15.32 -15.26 10.48
C LEU A 94 15.08 -14.00 9.63
N ASN A 95 14.39 -14.05 8.48
CA ASN A 95 14.15 -12.84 7.67
C ASN A 95 12.88 -12.96 6.81
N THR A 96 11.72 -13.17 7.42
CA THR A 96 10.45 -12.99 6.71
C THR A 96 10.28 -11.50 6.43
N GLN A 97 10.43 -11.10 5.18
CA GLN A 97 10.13 -9.72 4.78
C GLN A 97 8.65 -9.61 4.45
N HIS A 98 7.99 -8.69 5.14
CA HIS A 98 6.62 -8.31 4.85
C HIS A 98 6.60 -7.22 3.78
N ILE A 99 5.64 -7.30 2.88
CA ILE A 99 5.42 -6.29 1.86
C ILE A 99 3.98 -5.79 1.91
N SER A 100 3.81 -4.50 1.70
CA SER A 100 2.51 -3.91 1.39
C SER A 100 2.64 -3.04 0.15
N ILE A 101 1.58 -3.02 -0.67
CA ILE A 101 1.58 -2.41 -2.01
C ILE A 101 0.42 -1.43 -2.11
N SER A 102 0.66 -0.26 -2.68
CA SER A 102 -0.40 0.66 -3.08
C SER A 102 -0.04 1.38 -4.38
N HIS A 103 -1.07 1.80 -5.12
CA HIS A 103 -0.89 2.67 -6.28
C HIS A 103 -2.07 3.63 -6.39
N SER A 104 -1.80 4.86 -6.74
CA SER A 104 -2.81 5.88 -6.98
C SER A 104 -2.32 6.85 -8.04
N HIS A 105 -3.11 6.99 -9.11
CA HIS A 105 -2.82 7.89 -10.22
C HIS A 105 -1.44 7.62 -10.85
N GLU A 106 -0.53 8.60 -10.80
CA GLU A 106 0.81 8.52 -11.39
C GLU A 106 1.88 7.91 -10.46
N PHE A 107 1.49 7.37 -9.32
CA PHE A 107 2.43 6.79 -8.37
C PHE A 107 2.07 5.35 -8.02
N SER A 108 3.12 4.54 -7.87
CA SER A 108 3.07 3.25 -7.20
C SER A 108 4.04 3.25 -6.03
N CYS A 109 3.71 2.50 -4.99
CA CYS A 109 4.62 2.31 -3.87
C CYS A 109 4.59 0.87 -3.36
N ILE A 110 5.73 0.45 -2.82
CA ILE A 110 5.87 -0.73 -1.99
C ILE A 110 6.48 -0.33 -0.67
N CYS A 111 6.06 -0.99 0.39
CA CYS A 111 6.72 -0.87 1.70
C CYS A 111 7.21 -2.24 2.11
N ILE A 112 8.49 -2.34 2.47
CA ILE A 112 9.14 -3.59 2.91
C ILE A 112 9.54 -3.42 4.36
N SER A 113 9.26 -4.44 5.18
CA SER A 113 9.55 -4.44 6.61
C SER A 113 9.82 -5.87 7.10
N ASN A 114 10.54 -6.03 8.20
CA ASN A 114 10.61 -7.29 8.93
C ASN A 114 9.46 -7.47 9.95
N GLN A 115 8.54 -6.50 10.01
CA GLN A 115 7.29 -6.57 10.76
C GLN A 115 6.09 -6.45 9.83
N SER A 116 4.93 -6.93 10.27
CA SER A 116 3.68 -6.76 9.53
C SER A 116 3.42 -5.28 9.23
N ILE A 117 3.07 -4.96 7.99
CA ILE A 117 2.96 -3.58 7.52
C ILE A 117 1.75 -3.40 6.58
N GLY A 118 1.18 -2.21 6.59
CA GLY A 118 0.20 -1.76 5.62
C GLY A 118 0.59 -0.38 5.10
N ILE A 119 0.51 -0.16 3.79
CA ILE A 119 0.74 1.15 3.17
C ILE A 119 -0.43 1.51 2.27
N ASP A 120 -0.81 2.77 2.32
CA ASP A 120 -1.74 3.32 1.35
C ASP A 120 -1.21 4.60 0.75
N LEU A 121 -1.57 4.84 -0.51
CA LEU A 121 -1.19 5.99 -1.30
C LEU A 121 -2.42 6.52 -2.01
N GLU A 122 -2.77 7.79 -1.73
CA GLU A 122 -3.97 8.38 -2.28
C GLU A 122 -3.76 9.78 -2.85
N LYS A 123 -4.35 10.03 -3.99
CA LYS A 123 -4.46 11.38 -4.54
C LYS A 123 -5.56 12.15 -3.81
N ARG A 124 -5.26 13.35 -3.33
CA ARG A 124 -6.27 14.26 -2.78
C ARG A 124 -7.30 14.63 -3.85
N LYS A 125 -8.58 14.34 -3.60
CA LYS A 125 -9.69 14.59 -4.53
C LYS A 125 -10.93 15.02 -3.76
N GLU A 126 -11.70 15.97 -4.28
CA GLU A 126 -13.01 16.37 -3.71
C GLU A 126 -13.97 15.19 -3.53
N LYS A 127 -13.88 14.17 -4.39
CA LYS A 127 -14.69 12.95 -4.27
C LYS A 127 -14.53 12.29 -2.91
N THR A 128 -13.36 12.42 -2.25
CA THR A 128 -13.11 11.86 -0.92
C THR A 128 -14.10 12.40 0.11
N LEU A 129 -14.45 13.70 0.04
CA LEU A 129 -15.44 14.29 0.94
C LEU A 129 -16.84 13.71 0.74
N LYS A 130 -17.21 13.40 -0.52
CA LYS A 130 -18.54 12.82 -0.82
C LYS A 130 -18.73 11.44 -0.21
N ILE A 131 -17.64 10.70 -0.03
CA ILE A 131 -17.67 9.35 0.57
C ILE A 131 -17.23 9.33 2.03
N ALA A 132 -16.74 10.44 2.59
CA ALA A 132 -16.25 10.55 3.97
C ALA A 132 -17.24 9.98 5.02
N PRO A 133 -18.57 10.22 4.96
CA PRO A 133 -19.51 9.65 5.91
C PRO A 133 -19.54 8.11 5.95
N ARG A 134 -18.96 7.44 4.96
CA ARG A 134 -18.91 5.97 4.87
C ARG A 134 -17.74 5.37 5.64
N PHE A 135 -16.75 6.18 6.03
CA PHE A 135 -15.54 5.67 6.66
C PHE A 135 -15.05 6.47 7.87
N MET A 136 -15.58 7.68 8.12
CA MET A 136 -15.15 8.53 9.24
C MET A 136 -16.31 9.31 9.85
N ASP A 137 -16.11 9.85 11.05
CA ASP A 137 -16.98 10.86 11.62
C ASP A 137 -16.67 12.22 10.96
N ILE A 138 -17.67 12.79 10.29
CA ILE A 138 -17.52 14.06 9.57
C ILE A 138 -17.34 15.27 10.49
N SER A 139 -17.64 15.14 11.80
CA SER A 139 -17.36 16.21 12.78
C SER A 139 -15.86 16.54 12.85
N HIS A 140 -14.99 15.60 12.53
CA HIS A 140 -13.54 15.81 12.42
C HIS A 140 -13.15 16.81 11.32
N LEU A 141 -14.06 17.18 10.42
CA LEU A 141 -13.86 18.13 9.33
C LEU A 141 -14.40 19.53 9.64
N GLU A 142 -15.07 19.70 10.77
CA GLU A 142 -15.66 21.00 11.15
C GLU A 142 -14.57 22.06 11.30
N ASN A 143 -14.92 23.30 10.96
CA ASN A 143 -14.05 24.50 11.06
C ASN A 143 -12.75 24.43 10.23
N LEU A 144 -12.61 23.48 9.30
CA LEU A 144 -11.50 23.40 8.38
C LEU A 144 -11.82 24.10 7.05
N SER A 145 -10.79 24.60 6.37
CA SER A 145 -10.92 25.04 4.98
C SER A 145 -11.28 23.85 4.07
N GLU A 146 -11.84 24.10 2.90
CA GLU A 146 -12.20 23.02 1.95
C GLU A 146 -10.98 22.17 1.55
N ALA A 147 -9.83 22.81 1.35
CA ALA A 147 -8.58 22.11 1.04
C ALA A 147 -8.12 21.22 2.21
N ASP A 148 -8.24 21.69 3.45
CA ASP A 148 -7.86 20.93 4.63
C ASP A 148 -8.84 19.78 4.91
N LYS A 149 -10.14 19.97 4.65
CA LYS A 149 -11.13 18.90 4.70
C LYS A 149 -10.76 17.77 3.75
N ILE A 150 -10.45 18.10 2.49
CA ILE A 150 -10.02 17.09 1.51
C ILE A 150 -8.74 16.38 1.98
N ALA A 151 -7.76 17.15 2.46
CA ALA A 151 -6.50 16.60 2.95
C ALA A 151 -6.73 15.66 4.14
N LYS A 152 -7.48 16.10 5.16
CA LYS A 152 -7.75 15.32 6.37
C LYS A 152 -8.56 14.06 6.08
N ALA A 153 -9.61 14.16 5.27
CA ALA A 153 -10.39 13.00 4.85
C ALA A 153 -9.54 11.99 4.05
N THR A 154 -8.61 12.47 3.20
CA THR A 154 -7.70 11.61 2.45
C THR A 154 -6.72 10.89 3.38
N VAL A 155 -6.17 11.58 4.39
CA VAL A 155 -5.28 10.95 5.39
C VAL A 155 -6.03 9.88 6.18
N ILE A 156 -7.24 10.19 6.67
CA ILE A 156 -8.05 9.22 7.43
C ILE A 156 -8.39 8.00 6.57
N TRP A 157 -8.75 8.19 5.30
CA TRP A 157 -8.95 7.09 4.36
C TRP A 157 -7.69 6.22 4.24
N GLY A 158 -6.53 6.83 3.99
CA GLY A 158 -5.24 6.13 3.87
C GLY A 158 -4.85 5.37 5.14
N VAL A 159 -5.13 5.94 6.33
CA VAL A 159 -4.93 5.24 7.61
C VAL A 159 -5.78 3.98 7.67
N LYS A 160 -7.08 4.08 7.37
CA LYS A 160 -8.00 2.94 7.42
C LYS A 160 -7.66 1.85 6.40
N GLU A 161 -7.31 2.24 5.18
CA GLU A 161 -6.79 1.32 4.16
C GLU A 161 -5.49 0.64 4.59
N SER A 162 -4.57 1.38 5.22
CA SER A 162 -3.31 0.80 5.71
C SER A 162 -3.55 -0.22 6.83
N VAL A 163 -4.43 0.09 7.79
CA VAL A 163 -4.83 -0.84 8.86
C VAL A 163 -5.53 -2.08 8.27
N PHE A 164 -6.42 -1.88 7.30
CA PHE A 164 -7.07 -2.99 6.61
C PHE A 164 -6.06 -3.89 5.89
N LYS A 165 -5.12 -3.31 5.12
CA LYS A 165 -4.05 -4.07 4.44
C LYS A 165 -3.12 -4.79 5.41
N LEU A 166 -2.88 -4.19 6.59
CA LEU A 166 -2.09 -4.80 7.65
C LEU A 166 -2.73 -6.10 8.13
N LYS A 167 -4.04 -6.09 8.40
CA LYS A 167 -4.79 -7.24 8.92
C LYS A 167 -5.31 -8.17 7.86
N ASN A 168 -5.87 -7.61 6.80
CA ASN A 168 -6.46 -8.33 5.66
C ASN A 168 -7.54 -9.35 6.05
N GLU A 169 -8.38 -9.02 7.03
CA GLU A 169 -9.46 -9.87 7.52
C GLU A 169 -10.81 -9.44 6.94
N LYS A 170 -11.62 -10.44 6.51
CA LYS A 170 -12.98 -10.19 6.03
C LYS A 170 -13.89 -9.71 7.16
N GLY A 171 -14.74 -8.73 6.85
CA GLY A 171 -15.71 -8.19 7.80
C GLY A 171 -15.24 -6.95 8.56
N ILE A 172 -13.98 -6.53 8.40
CA ILE A 172 -13.53 -5.26 8.94
C ILE A 172 -14.30 -4.12 8.25
N SER A 173 -14.98 -3.31 9.06
CA SER A 173 -15.72 -2.11 8.63
C SER A 173 -14.95 -0.88 9.06
N PHE A 174 -14.62 0.00 8.13
CA PHE A 174 -13.83 1.20 8.38
C PHE A 174 -14.44 2.11 9.45
N PRO A 175 -15.75 2.49 9.37
CA PRO A 175 -16.33 3.38 10.37
C PRO A 175 -16.53 2.71 11.75
N ASN A 176 -16.70 1.38 11.80
CA ASN A 176 -17.08 0.71 13.03
C ASN A 176 -15.91 0.05 13.76
N HIS A 177 -14.85 -0.30 13.03
CA HIS A 177 -13.78 -1.11 13.59
C HIS A 177 -12.43 -0.39 13.63
N ILE A 178 -12.22 0.65 12.81
CA ILE A 178 -10.95 1.38 12.78
C ILE A 178 -11.19 2.82 13.21
N SER A 179 -10.57 3.22 14.30
CA SER A 179 -10.56 4.60 14.80
C SER A 179 -9.16 5.19 14.74
N GLU A 180 -9.07 6.42 14.32
CA GLU A 180 -7.85 7.22 14.37
C GLU A 180 -7.87 8.15 15.60
N SER A 181 -6.71 8.30 16.26
CA SER A 181 -6.55 9.33 17.28
C SER A 181 -6.58 10.73 16.64
N PRO A 182 -7.04 11.76 17.34
CA PRO A 182 -7.00 13.14 16.85
C PRO A 182 -5.59 13.52 16.40
N PHE A 183 -5.48 14.19 15.24
CA PHE A 183 -4.21 14.64 14.67
C PHE A 183 -4.37 15.97 13.91
N GLN A 184 -3.26 16.69 13.75
CA GLN A 184 -3.15 17.85 12.86
C GLN A 184 -2.55 17.42 11.51
N LEU A 185 -2.80 18.20 10.45
CA LEU A 185 -2.31 17.86 9.10
C LEU A 185 -0.78 17.90 8.97
N GLU A 186 -0.12 18.61 9.86
CA GLU A 186 1.33 18.74 9.96
C GLU A 186 1.98 17.57 10.69
N ASP A 187 1.19 16.74 11.40
CA ASP A 187 1.69 15.61 12.15
C ASP A 187 2.23 14.54 11.19
N LYS A 188 3.47 14.12 11.43
CA LYS A 188 4.12 13.08 10.66
C LYS A 188 3.84 11.68 11.19
N LYS A 189 3.26 11.58 12.39
CA LYS A 189 2.94 10.34 13.10
C LYS A 189 1.60 10.48 13.79
N GLY A 190 0.86 9.40 13.86
CA GLY A 190 -0.41 9.30 14.55
C GLY A 190 -0.63 7.89 15.07
N LYS A 191 -1.76 7.68 15.70
CA LYS A 191 -2.20 6.37 16.16
C LYS A 191 -3.56 6.03 15.58
N ALA A 192 -3.77 4.75 15.33
CA ALA A 192 -5.07 4.19 14.98
C ALA A 192 -5.28 2.90 15.77
N GLN A 193 -6.54 2.60 16.09
CA GLN A 193 -6.91 1.39 16.81
C GLN A 193 -7.84 0.54 15.94
N LEU A 194 -7.63 -0.75 15.95
CA LEU A 194 -8.53 -1.73 15.36
C LEU A 194 -9.27 -2.48 16.47
N HIS A 195 -10.60 -2.35 16.48
CA HIS A 195 -11.50 -3.09 17.36
C HIS A 195 -12.26 -4.12 16.52
N PHE A 196 -11.79 -5.35 16.47
CA PHE A 196 -12.42 -6.38 15.65
C PHE A 196 -12.35 -7.74 16.36
N ASN A 197 -13.44 -8.53 16.29
CA ASN A 197 -13.54 -9.86 16.92
C ASN A 197 -13.19 -9.89 18.43
N LYS A 198 -13.59 -8.85 19.19
CA LYS A 198 -13.29 -8.65 20.62
C LYS A 198 -11.82 -8.43 20.94
N ILE A 199 -11.00 -8.16 19.95
CA ILE A 199 -9.58 -7.82 20.09
C ILE A 199 -9.42 -6.33 19.78
N THR A 200 -8.64 -5.64 20.60
CA THR A 200 -8.20 -4.26 20.36
C THR A 200 -6.70 -4.27 20.09
N GLU A 201 -6.27 -3.66 19.00
CA GLU A 201 -4.86 -3.53 18.61
C GLU A 201 -4.56 -2.07 18.22
N ASP A 202 -3.40 -1.58 18.68
CA ASP A 202 -2.86 -0.25 18.38
C ASP A 202 -1.87 -0.30 17.21
#